data_d58bb41cc926795c65a043ffda206a89
#
_entry.id   d58bb41cc926795c65a043ffda206a89
#
_cell.length_a   1.000
_cell.length_b   1.000
_cell.length_c   1.000
_cell.angle_alpha   90.00
_cell.angle_beta   90.00
_cell.angle_gamma   90.00
#
_symmetry.space_group_name_H-M   'P 1'
#
loop_
_entity.id
_entity.type
_entity.pdbx_description
1 polymer ?
#
loop_
_entity_poly.entity_id
_entity_poly.type
_entity_poly.pdbx_seq_one_letter_code
_entity_poly.pdbx_strand_id
1 'polypeptide(L)'
;MTDLLIAVNPDEDSRLPFLLRIPQPDGDLLFRTSGTWPRVKALYCYPVGLHEWPTDAVIVERVPLRSCRRRGAAIDLILDRSRENRSQLVFTQARGRDAVFWQSARTRKQARPNVRTPTARARGIAELQIVIDSHERYAYRFSGQQVSTIRQALPCGDYGLIVDGQLIASVERKSLADLVASLTSGKLRYQVADLSALPRAAVVIEDRYSQVFTLDRVRPAVVADGLAELQIRWPNVAMVFCETRQLAQEWTYRFLAAAHDWVLTEHAALQRISPIEIDDTELGQAPTASEPSTAEVRAWARTAGLPVPDRGRLRPEIWQAWHNANDVGRS
;
A
#
# COMPACT_ATOMS: atom_id res chain seq x y z
N MET A 1 -1.85 43.97 -18.54
CA MET A 1 -1.29 42.78 -17.87
C MET A 1 -0.87 43.21 -16.49
N THR A 2 -1.22 42.46 -15.49
CA THR A 2 -0.88 42.76 -14.11
C THR A 2 0.38 42.00 -13.73
N ASP A 3 1.31 42.66 -13.05
CA ASP A 3 2.62 42.07 -12.71
C ASP A 3 2.65 41.62 -11.25
N LEU A 4 3.29 40.49 -11.01
CA LEU A 4 3.79 40.12 -9.69
C LEU A 4 5.07 40.95 -9.44
N LEU A 5 5.13 41.62 -8.29
CA LEU A 5 6.26 42.46 -7.92
C LEU A 5 6.96 41.90 -6.69
N ILE A 6 8.29 41.89 -6.75
CA ILE A 6 9.12 41.58 -5.59
C ILE A 6 10.01 42.81 -5.34
N ALA A 7 9.97 43.34 -4.14
CA ALA A 7 10.74 44.50 -3.72
C ALA A 7 11.57 44.18 -2.47
N VAL A 8 12.57 45.01 -2.20
CA VAL A 8 13.30 44.97 -0.94
C VAL A 8 12.37 45.45 0.18
N ASN A 9 12.40 44.78 1.31
CA ASN A 9 11.71 45.24 2.51
C ASN A 9 12.51 46.41 3.12
N PRO A 10 11.91 47.58 3.31
CA PRO A 10 12.62 48.75 3.90
C PRO A 10 13.00 48.56 5.37
N ASP A 11 12.43 47.58 6.04
CA ASP A 11 12.77 47.21 7.41
C ASP A 11 14.00 46.27 7.40
N GLU A 12 15.18 46.88 7.58
CA GLU A 12 16.49 46.20 7.54
C GLU A 12 16.65 45.17 8.69
N ASP A 13 15.96 45.34 9.79
CA ASP A 13 15.99 44.41 10.94
C ASP A 13 15.09 43.21 10.74
N SER A 14 14.29 43.22 9.69
CA SER A 14 13.34 42.14 9.40
C SER A 14 14.04 40.85 8.92
N ARG A 15 13.70 39.71 9.53
CA ARG A 15 14.12 38.38 9.03
C ARG A 15 13.50 38.01 7.68
N LEU A 16 12.58 38.84 7.17
CA LEU A 16 11.89 38.69 5.89
C LEU A 16 12.26 39.85 4.96
N PRO A 17 13.42 39.81 4.27
CA PRO A 17 14.01 40.92 3.57
C PRO A 17 13.33 41.34 2.27
N PHE A 18 12.24 40.61 1.87
CA PHE A 18 11.55 40.93 0.62
C PHE A 18 10.05 41.14 0.86
N LEU A 19 9.46 42.04 0.04
CA LEU A 19 8.04 42.25 -0.11
C LEU A 19 7.57 41.59 -1.42
N LEU A 20 6.51 40.78 -1.33
CA LEU A 20 5.86 40.12 -2.47
C LEU A 20 4.47 40.72 -2.63
N ARG A 21 4.22 41.41 -3.75
CA ARG A 21 2.92 41.97 -4.11
C ARG A 21 2.28 41.18 -5.24
N ILE A 22 1.07 40.72 -5.02
CA ILE A 22 0.33 39.88 -5.95
C ILE A 22 -0.99 40.53 -6.27
N PRO A 23 -1.25 40.90 -7.53
CA PRO A 23 -2.51 41.51 -7.93
C PRO A 23 -3.65 40.51 -7.85
N GLN A 24 -4.79 40.93 -7.28
CA GLN A 24 -6.04 40.20 -7.24
C GLN A 24 -7.18 41.12 -7.71
N PRO A 25 -8.30 40.55 -8.20
CA PRO A 25 -9.47 41.35 -8.61
C PRO A 25 -10.05 42.23 -7.49
N ASP A 26 -9.99 41.72 -6.27
CA ASP A 26 -10.57 42.36 -5.08
C ASP A 26 -9.55 43.25 -4.30
N GLY A 27 -8.40 43.50 -4.87
CA GLY A 27 -7.28 44.26 -4.26
C GLY A 27 -6.04 43.38 -4.09
N ASP A 28 -4.87 44.00 -4.27
CA ASP A 28 -3.59 43.34 -4.21
C ASP A 28 -3.33 42.68 -2.83
N LEU A 29 -2.64 41.55 -2.85
CA LEU A 29 -2.13 40.94 -1.62
C LEU A 29 -0.65 41.30 -1.46
N LEU A 30 -0.26 41.60 -0.23
CA LEU A 30 1.12 41.93 0.13
C LEU A 30 1.60 40.99 1.23
N PHE A 31 2.84 40.48 1.04
CA PHE A 31 3.49 39.58 1.99
C PHE A 31 4.94 39.99 2.20
N ARG A 32 5.46 39.78 3.41
CA ARG A 32 6.89 39.73 3.67
C ARG A 32 7.39 38.30 3.45
N THR A 33 8.52 38.11 2.77
CA THR A 33 9.09 36.78 2.47
C THR A 33 10.60 36.72 2.73
N SER A 34 11.10 35.51 2.99
CA SER A 34 12.54 35.27 3.22
C SER A 34 13.36 35.09 1.95
N GLY A 35 12.74 35.12 0.79
CA GLY A 35 13.42 34.96 -0.51
C GLY A 35 12.55 35.41 -1.66
N THR A 36 13.15 35.57 -2.83
CA THR A 36 12.47 36.04 -4.04
C THR A 36 11.70 34.93 -4.78
N TRP A 37 12.11 33.68 -4.63
CA TRP A 37 11.45 32.53 -5.28
C TRP A 37 11.56 31.25 -4.44
N PRO A 38 10.53 30.39 -4.45
CA PRO A 38 10.55 29.10 -3.77
C PRO A 38 11.34 28.05 -4.57
N ARG A 39 12.67 28.20 -4.70
CA ARG A 39 13.54 27.33 -5.50
C ARG A 39 13.91 26.03 -4.80
N VAL A 40 14.31 26.13 -3.54
CA VAL A 40 14.83 25.00 -2.76
C VAL A 40 13.79 24.49 -1.77
N LYS A 41 13.08 25.40 -1.12
CA LYS A 41 12.02 25.12 -0.15
C LYS A 41 10.84 26.06 -0.34
N ALA A 42 9.68 25.72 0.19
CA ALA A 42 8.56 26.65 0.26
C ALA A 42 8.96 27.85 1.12
N LEU A 43 8.57 29.05 0.69
CA LEU A 43 8.80 30.28 1.43
C LEU A 43 7.61 30.58 2.32
N TYR A 44 7.86 30.88 3.58
CA TYR A 44 6.86 31.44 4.46
C TYR A 44 6.57 32.87 4.03
N CYS A 45 5.29 33.21 3.89
CA CYS A 45 4.77 34.52 3.50
C CYS A 45 3.99 35.10 4.66
N TYR A 46 4.51 36.13 5.28
CA TYR A 46 3.80 36.86 6.35
C TYR A 46 2.89 37.92 5.72
N PRO A 47 1.55 37.81 5.87
CA PRO A 47 0.64 38.76 5.28
C PRO A 47 0.76 40.13 5.98
N VAL A 48 0.77 41.19 5.18
CA VAL A 48 0.86 42.57 5.66
C VAL A 48 -0.13 43.46 4.91
N GLY A 49 -0.43 44.64 5.45
CA GLY A 49 -1.34 45.60 4.82
C GLY A 49 -0.70 46.30 3.60
N LEU A 50 -1.52 46.65 2.60
CA LEU A 50 -1.03 47.36 1.40
C LEU A 50 -0.36 48.72 1.71
N HIS A 51 -0.66 49.32 2.85
CA HIS A 51 0.00 50.55 3.30
C HIS A 51 1.50 50.36 3.63
N GLU A 52 1.95 49.11 3.81
CA GLU A 52 3.36 48.80 4.02
C GLU A 52 4.15 48.76 2.70
N TRP A 53 3.50 48.90 1.54
CA TRP A 53 4.23 48.97 0.26
C TRP A 53 4.86 50.35 0.15
N PRO A 54 6.22 50.45 0.03
CA PRO A 54 6.89 51.75 -0.03
C PRO A 54 6.52 52.52 -1.29
N THR A 55 6.43 53.86 -1.18
CA THR A 55 6.19 54.76 -2.31
C THR A 55 7.34 54.67 -3.32
N ASP A 56 8.57 54.51 -2.82
CA ASP A 56 9.84 54.40 -3.56
C ASP A 56 10.40 52.97 -3.55
N ALA A 57 9.52 52.00 -3.66
CA ALA A 57 9.87 50.57 -3.58
C ALA A 57 11.02 50.17 -4.52
N VAL A 58 12.09 49.67 -3.96
CA VAL A 58 13.22 49.12 -4.72
C VAL A 58 12.82 47.75 -5.28
N ILE A 59 12.43 47.72 -6.55
CA ILE A 59 11.94 46.51 -7.22
C ILE A 59 13.12 45.60 -7.56
N VAL A 60 13.14 44.41 -7.01
CA VAL A 60 14.09 43.33 -7.28
C VAL A 60 13.68 42.53 -8.50
N GLU A 61 12.39 42.23 -8.64
CA GLU A 61 11.89 41.48 -9.78
C GLU A 61 10.44 41.90 -10.11
N ARG A 62 10.17 42.02 -11.41
CA ARG A 62 8.84 42.28 -11.97
C ARG A 62 8.52 41.18 -12.96
N VAL A 63 7.43 40.45 -12.76
CA VAL A 63 7.09 39.31 -13.63
C VAL A 63 5.63 39.39 -14.05
N PRO A 64 5.34 39.48 -15.35
CA PRO A 64 3.97 39.48 -15.85
C PRO A 64 3.23 38.20 -15.46
N LEU A 65 2.00 38.34 -15.01
CA LEU A 65 1.11 37.23 -14.68
C LEU A 65 0.26 36.87 -15.89
N ARG A 66 0.35 35.62 -16.34
CA ARG A 66 -0.59 35.03 -17.31
C ARG A 66 -1.90 34.62 -16.64
N SER A 67 -1.84 34.16 -15.40
CA SER A 67 -3.02 33.78 -14.63
C SER A 67 -2.71 33.86 -13.13
N CYS A 68 -3.67 34.40 -12.38
CA CYS A 68 -3.70 34.40 -10.93
C CYS A 68 -5.10 34.02 -10.50
N ARG A 69 -5.29 32.78 -10.00
CA ARG A 69 -6.62 32.27 -9.66
C ARG A 69 -6.65 31.65 -8.27
N ARG A 70 -7.60 32.11 -7.48
CA ARG A 70 -7.88 31.50 -6.18
C ARG A 70 -8.67 30.20 -6.36
N ARG A 71 -8.23 29.13 -5.68
CA ARG A 71 -8.92 27.84 -5.60
C ARG A 71 -8.94 27.39 -4.14
N GLY A 72 -10.06 27.61 -3.46
CA GLY A 72 -10.18 27.30 -2.03
C GLY A 72 -9.09 28.00 -1.22
N ALA A 73 -8.31 27.22 -0.48
CA ALA A 73 -7.20 27.68 0.36
C ALA A 73 -5.89 27.92 -0.41
N ALA A 74 -5.92 28.12 -1.72
CA ALA A 74 -4.71 28.37 -2.50
C ALA A 74 -4.94 29.37 -3.63
N ILE A 75 -3.86 30.07 -4.02
CA ILE A 75 -3.80 30.93 -5.21
C ILE A 75 -2.77 30.34 -6.17
N ASP A 76 -3.23 29.91 -7.34
CA ASP A 76 -2.40 29.44 -8.43
C ASP A 76 -1.85 30.62 -9.23
N LEU A 77 -0.54 30.67 -9.40
CA LEU A 77 0.19 31.68 -10.17
C LEU A 77 0.80 31.05 -11.41
N ILE A 78 0.44 31.56 -12.59
CA ILE A 78 1.09 31.25 -13.86
C ILE A 78 1.76 32.54 -14.36
N LEU A 79 3.07 32.50 -14.50
CA LEU A 79 3.94 33.63 -14.78
C LEU A 79 4.43 33.58 -16.21
N ASP A 80 4.64 34.72 -16.83
CA ASP A 80 5.24 34.83 -18.15
C ASP A 80 6.76 34.86 -18.06
N ARG A 81 7.32 33.67 -17.78
CA ARG A 81 8.78 33.45 -17.71
C ARG A 81 9.12 32.03 -18.17
N SER A 82 10.34 31.85 -18.66
CA SER A 82 10.78 30.57 -19.26
C SER A 82 10.97 29.45 -18.23
N ARG A 83 11.39 29.79 -17.01
CA ARG A 83 11.63 28.81 -15.92
C ARG A 83 10.80 29.16 -14.69
N GLU A 84 10.44 28.14 -13.92
CA GLU A 84 9.67 28.29 -12.66
C GLU A 84 8.39 29.12 -12.85
N ASN A 85 7.74 28.94 -14.00
CA ASN A 85 6.58 29.73 -14.42
C ASN A 85 5.26 29.35 -13.71
N ARG A 86 5.27 28.36 -12.83
CA ARG A 86 4.12 27.91 -12.06
C ARG A 86 4.46 27.82 -10.60
N SER A 87 3.68 28.52 -9.78
CA SER A 87 3.81 28.49 -8.34
C SER A 87 2.44 28.64 -7.68
N GLN A 88 2.37 28.44 -6.38
CA GLN A 88 1.13 28.46 -5.63
C GLN A 88 1.37 29.08 -4.25
N LEU A 89 0.50 29.98 -3.83
CA LEU A 89 0.39 30.36 -2.42
C LEU A 89 -0.67 29.47 -1.77
N VAL A 90 -0.30 28.86 -0.65
CA VAL A 90 -1.18 27.99 0.11
C VAL A 90 -1.44 28.62 1.47
N PHE A 91 -2.71 28.88 1.75
CA PHE A 91 -3.20 29.34 3.04
C PHE A 91 -3.52 28.12 3.89
N THR A 92 -2.89 28.01 5.04
CA THR A 92 -2.98 26.83 5.91
C THR A 92 -2.83 27.24 7.36
N GLN A 93 -2.89 26.27 8.25
CA GLN A 93 -2.55 26.46 9.65
C GLN A 93 -1.25 25.72 9.97
N ALA A 94 -0.33 26.42 10.59
CA ALA A 94 0.91 25.86 11.09
C ALA A 94 1.04 26.12 12.58
N ARG A 95 1.16 25.07 13.39
CA ARG A 95 1.24 25.17 14.86
C ARG A 95 0.06 25.96 15.47
N GLY A 96 -1.15 25.74 14.94
CA GLY A 96 -2.38 26.41 15.43
C GLY A 96 -2.53 27.88 15.05
N ARG A 97 -1.72 28.39 14.12
CA ARG A 97 -1.80 29.77 13.61
C ARG A 97 -1.93 29.75 12.09
N ASP A 98 -2.65 30.72 11.55
CA ASP A 98 -2.76 30.90 10.12
C ASP A 98 -1.37 31.19 9.52
N ALA A 99 -1.08 30.52 8.41
CA ALA A 99 0.19 30.62 7.74
C ALA A 99 0.00 30.59 6.22
N VAL A 100 0.84 31.34 5.50
CA VAL A 100 0.84 31.30 4.05
C VAL A 100 2.21 30.82 3.58
N PHE A 101 2.22 29.87 2.65
CA PHE A 101 3.44 29.34 2.06
C PHE A 101 3.42 29.52 0.54
N TRP A 102 4.46 30.11 0.01
CA TRP A 102 4.68 30.17 -1.43
C TRP A 102 5.55 28.99 -1.87
N GLN A 103 5.01 28.17 -2.77
CA GLN A 103 5.65 26.95 -3.24
C GLN A 103 5.65 26.83 -4.76
N SER A 104 6.71 26.28 -5.33
CA SER A 104 6.80 25.86 -6.74
C SER A 104 6.39 24.39 -6.89
N ALA A 105 6.20 23.94 -8.14
CA ALA A 105 5.97 22.51 -8.41
C ALA A 105 7.12 21.62 -7.88
N ARG A 106 8.36 22.14 -7.88
CA ARG A 106 9.54 21.47 -7.34
C ARG A 106 9.48 21.33 -5.83
N THR A 107 9.24 22.43 -5.11
CA THR A 107 9.18 22.42 -3.64
C THR A 107 7.98 21.64 -3.12
N ARG A 108 6.87 21.61 -3.85
CA ARG A 108 5.72 20.76 -3.54
C ARG A 108 6.04 19.27 -3.66
N LYS A 109 6.87 18.88 -4.64
CA LYS A 109 7.36 17.49 -4.75
C LYS A 109 8.29 17.10 -3.61
N GLN A 110 9.12 18.04 -3.12
CA GLN A 110 10.03 17.81 -1.99
C GLN A 110 9.31 17.65 -0.64
N ALA A 111 8.10 18.19 -0.50
CA ALA A 111 7.28 17.98 0.70
C ALA A 111 6.72 16.55 0.79
N ARG A 112 6.80 15.74 -0.27
CA ARG A 112 6.48 14.30 -0.28
C ARG A 112 7.74 13.50 0.01
N PRO A 113 7.63 12.38 0.75
CA PRO A 113 8.80 11.56 1.02
C PRO A 113 9.45 11.10 -0.30
N ASN A 114 10.73 11.40 -0.44
CA ASN A 114 11.53 10.89 -1.57
C ASN A 114 12.02 9.49 -1.20
N VAL A 115 11.17 8.50 -1.41
CA VAL A 115 11.47 7.10 -1.11
C VAL A 115 11.93 6.37 -2.36
N ARG A 116 12.94 5.52 -2.20
CA ARG A 116 13.35 4.56 -3.21
C ARG A 116 12.66 3.24 -2.91
N THR A 117 11.86 2.77 -3.85
CA THR A 117 11.25 1.44 -3.74
C THR A 117 12.29 0.37 -4.14
N PRO A 118 12.33 -0.78 -3.47
CA PRO A 118 13.23 -1.86 -3.82
C PRO A 118 12.97 -2.37 -5.24
N THR A 119 14.04 -2.70 -5.97
CA THR A 119 13.94 -3.33 -7.30
C THR A 119 14.00 -4.86 -7.23
N ALA A 120 14.33 -5.41 -6.05
CA ALA A 120 14.38 -6.85 -5.86
C ALA A 120 12.98 -7.49 -5.98
N ARG A 121 12.94 -8.72 -6.47
CA ARG A 121 11.72 -9.52 -6.56
C ARG A 121 11.05 -9.64 -5.18
N ALA A 122 9.75 -9.43 -5.13
CA ALA A 122 9.01 -9.67 -3.90
C ALA A 122 9.05 -11.18 -3.60
N ARG A 123 9.47 -11.54 -2.39
CA ARG A 123 9.60 -12.92 -1.90
C ARG A 123 10.41 -13.87 -2.82
N GLY A 124 11.24 -13.34 -3.72
CA GLY A 124 12.02 -14.13 -4.66
C GLY A 124 11.21 -14.79 -5.79
N ILE A 125 9.93 -14.47 -5.95
CA ILE A 125 9.04 -15.05 -6.97
C ILE A 125 9.54 -14.66 -8.37
N ALA A 126 9.84 -15.66 -9.20
CA ALA A 126 10.37 -15.43 -10.54
C ALA A 126 9.29 -14.99 -11.54
N GLU A 127 8.08 -15.50 -11.40
CA GLU A 127 6.99 -15.37 -12.38
C GLU A 127 5.67 -14.97 -11.69
N LEU A 128 5.67 -13.81 -11.04
CA LEU A 128 4.43 -13.23 -10.54
C LEU A 128 3.65 -12.58 -11.68
N GLN A 129 2.40 -12.97 -11.87
CA GLN A 129 1.47 -12.34 -12.80
C GLN A 129 0.38 -11.61 -12.03
N ILE A 130 0.21 -10.31 -12.30
CA ILE A 130 -0.86 -9.49 -11.73
C ILE A 130 -1.92 -9.25 -12.80
N VAL A 131 -3.16 -9.56 -12.47
CA VAL A 131 -4.32 -9.24 -13.28
C VAL A 131 -4.75 -7.82 -12.96
N ILE A 132 -4.87 -6.98 -13.98
CA ILE A 132 -5.41 -5.62 -13.87
C ILE A 132 -6.84 -5.65 -14.38
N ASP A 133 -7.80 -5.12 -13.61
CA ASP A 133 -9.17 -5.05 -14.06
C ASP A 133 -9.29 -4.27 -15.37
N SER A 134 -10.10 -4.77 -16.30
CA SER A 134 -10.30 -4.15 -17.60
C SER A 134 -10.89 -2.73 -17.51
N HIS A 135 -11.63 -2.42 -16.43
CA HIS A 135 -12.23 -1.10 -16.17
C HIS A 135 -11.27 -0.12 -15.49
N GLU A 136 -10.10 -0.57 -14.98
CA GLU A 136 -9.14 0.33 -14.35
C GLU A 136 -8.43 1.20 -15.43
N ARG A 137 -8.81 2.48 -15.50
CA ARG A 137 -8.31 3.42 -16.52
C ARG A 137 -6.91 3.92 -16.23
N TYR A 138 -6.55 4.03 -14.96
CA TYR A 138 -5.28 4.61 -14.50
C TYR A 138 -4.41 3.57 -13.78
N ALA A 139 -4.26 2.40 -14.41
CA ALA A 139 -3.54 1.28 -13.83
C ALA A 139 -2.08 1.62 -13.42
N TYR A 140 -1.58 0.91 -12.43
CA TYR A 140 -0.17 0.89 -12.09
C TYR A 140 0.64 0.28 -13.23
N ARG A 141 1.81 0.84 -13.49
CA ARG A 141 2.69 0.35 -14.57
C ARG A 141 3.60 -0.79 -14.13
N PHE A 142 3.85 -0.92 -12.84
CA PHE A 142 4.79 -1.89 -12.25
C PHE A 142 6.18 -1.90 -12.90
N SER A 143 6.58 -0.80 -13.57
CA SER A 143 7.83 -0.72 -14.36
C SER A 143 9.11 -0.90 -13.55
N GLY A 144 9.05 -0.73 -12.22
CA GLY A 144 10.17 -0.95 -11.31
C GLY A 144 10.13 -2.31 -10.60
N GLN A 145 9.07 -3.11 -10.82
CA GLN A 145 8.87 -4.41 -10.20
C GLN A 145 9.05 -5.53 -11.25
N GLN A 146 9.53 -6.68 -10.80
CA GLN A 146 9.69 -7.86 -11.65
C GLN A 146 8.40 -8.67 -11.65
N VAL A 147 7.45 -8.27 -12.49
CA VAL A 147 6.11 -8.83 -12.60
C VAL A 147 5.61 -8.71 -14.03
N SER A 148 4.84 -9.69 -14.50
CA SER A 148 4.04 -9.59 -15.72
C SER A 148 2.63 -9.10 -15.37
N THR A 149 1.99 -8.39 -16.31
CA THR A 149 0.61 -7.92 -16.11
C THR A 149 -0.26 -8.33 -17.29
N ILE A 150 -1.48 -8.73 -16.99
CA ILE A 150 -2.54 -8.98 -17.99
C ILE A 150 -3.77 -8.13 -17.65
N ARG A 151 -4.56 -7.80 -18.66
CA ARG A 151 -5.85 -7.14 -18.48
C ARG A 151 -6.99 -8.14 -18.66
N GLN A 152 -7.82 -8.23 -17.62
CA GLN A 152 -9.00 -9.11 -17.60
C GLN A 152 -10.02 -8.54 -16.64
N ALA A 153 -11.32 -8.74 -16.91
CA ALA A 153 -12.35 -8.35 -15.95
C ALA A 153 -12.22 -9.12 -14.64
N LEU A 154 -12.20 -8.39 -13.54
CA LEU A 154 -12.20 -8.96 -12.18
C LEU A 154 -13.60 -8.85 -11.57
N PRO A 155 -14.05 -9.82 -10.79
CA PRO A 155 -15.32 -9.75 -10.07
C PRO A 155 -15.33 -8.64 -9.01
N CYS A 156 -14.18 -8.30 -8.43
CA CYS A 156 -14.01 -7.18 -7.51
C CYS A 156 -12.55 -6.73 -7.43
N GLY A 157 -12.34 -5.45 -7.11
CA GLY A 157 -11.04 -4.79 -7.01
C GLY A 157 -10.42 -4.45 -8.37
N ASP A 158 -9.29 -3.74 -8.32
CA ASP A 158 -8.59 -3.22 -9.51
C ASP A 158 -7.38 -4.06 -9.91
N TYR A 159 -6.78 -4.79 -8.95
CA TYR A 159 -5.61 -5.66 -9.15
C TYR A 159 -5.84 -7.00 -8.48
N GLY A 160 -5.64 -8.10 -9.21
CA GLY A 160 -5.90 -9.43 -8.71
C GLY A 160 -4.74 -10.39 -8.89
N LEU A 161 -4.74 -11.44 -8.07
CA LEU A 161 -3.94 -12.63 -8.21
C LEU A 161 -4.88 -13.81 -8.50
N ILE A 162 -4.72 -14.43 -9.65
CA ILE A 162 -5.45 -15.64 -10.03
C ILE A 162 -4.48 -16.83 -9.98
N VAL A 163 -4.88 -17.87 -9.24
CA VAL A 163 -4.15 -19.13 -9.16
C VAL A 163 -5.16 -20.25 -9.46
N ASP A 164 -4.82 -21.16 -10.35
CA ASP A 164 -5.68 -22.28 -10.76
C ASP A 164 -7.10 -21.84 -11.18
N GLY A 165 -7.18 -20.69 -11.88
CA GLY A 165 -8.44 -20.11 -12.36
C GLY A 165 -9.28 -19.40 -11.30
N GLN A 166 -8.85 -19.36 -10.04
CA GLN A 166 -9.54 -18.71 -8.93
C GLN A 166 -8.88 -17.39 -8.54
N LEU A 167 -9.69 -16.35 -8.27
CA LEU A 167 -9.21 -15.09 -7.71
C LEU A 167 -8.92 -15.27 -6.21
N ILE A 168 -7.64 -15.36 -5.88
CA ILE A 168 -7.17 -15.62 -4.51
C ILE A 168 -6.99 -14.34 -3.71
N ALA A 169 -6.51 -13.30 -4.38
CA ALA A 169 -6.31 -12.00 -3.73
C ALA A 169 -6.71 -10.87 -4.65
N SER A 170 -7.25 -9.80 -4.08
CA SER A 170 -7.60 -8.59 -4.82
C SER A 170 -7.29 -7.32 -4.03
N VAL A 171 -6.93 -6.26 -4.75
CA VAL A 171 -6.66 -4.93 -4.20
C VAL A 171 -7.50 -3.91 -4.93
N GLU A 172 -8.31 -3.18 -4.17
CA GLU A 172 -9.04 -1.99 -4.63
C GLU A 172 -8.18 -0.75 -4.41
N ARG A 173 -7.97 0.06 -5.44
CA ARG A 173 -7.21 1.31 -5.41
C ARG A 173 -8.13 2.51 -5.24
N LYS A 174 -7.80 3.40 -4.33
CA LYS A 174 -8.56 4.63 -4.11
C LYS A 174 -7.64 5.85 -4.04
N SER A 175 -7.98 6.91 -4.74
CA SER A 175 -7.54 8.25 -4.33
C SER A 175 -8.29 8.65 -3.05
N LEU A 176 -7.78 9.64 -2.30
CA LEU A 176 -8.51 10.14 -1.12
C LEU A 176 -9.89 10.69 -1.51
N ALA A 177 -9.99 11.38 -2.66
CA ALA A 177 -11.25 11.93 -3.14
C ALA A 177 -12.27 10.82 -3.46
N ASP A 178 -11.83 9.75 -4.16
CA ASP A 178 -12.68 8.59 -4.48
C ASP A 178 -13.07 7.81 -3.23
N LEU A 179 -12.16 7.71 -2.24
CA LEU A 179 -12.46 7.10 -0.95
C LEU A 179 -13.61 7.85 -0.26
N VAL A 180 -13.49 9.16 -0.12
CA VAL A 180 -14.50 10.00 0.53
C VAL A 180 -15.83 9.93 -0.21
N ALA A 181 -15.82 10.05 -1.54
CA ALA A 181 -17.03 9.97 -2.35
C ALA A 181 -17.72 8.60 -2.24
N SER A 182 -16.95 7.51 -2.30
CA SER A 182 -17.51 6.16 -2.21
C SER A 182 -17.97 5.81 -0.78
N LEU A 183 -17.31 6.33 0.23
CA LEU A 183 -17.73 6.17 1.63
C LEU A 183 -19.05 6.90 1.90
N THR A 184 -19.14 8.17 1.51
CA THR A 184 -20.33 9.01 1.76
C THR A 184 -21.56 8.58 0.95
N SER A 185 -21.35 8.01 -0.25
CA SER A 185 -22.44 7.43 -1.04
C SER A 185 -22.83 6.01 -0.60
N GLY A 186 -22.10 5.39 0.32
CA GLY A 186 -22.29 4.00 0.75
C GLY A 186 -21.73 2.95 -0.23
N LYS A 187 -21.21 3.36 -1.40
CA LYS A 187 -20.64 2.44 -2.40
C LYS A 187 -19.47 1.61 -1.86
N LEU A 188 -18.61 2.24 -1.04
CA LEU A 188 -17.43 1.58 -0.49
C LEU A 188 -17.80 0.36 0.37
N ARG A 189 -18.93 0.40 1.08
CA ARG A 189 -19.43 -0.73 1.89
C ARG A 189 -19.65 -1.98 1.04
N TYR A 190 -20.26 -1.84 -0.13
CA TYR A 190 -20.50 -2.96 -1.05
C TYR A 190 -19.19 -3.47 -1.64
N GLN A 191 -18.29 -2.57 -2.06
CA GLN A 191 -16.97 -2.96 -2.58
C GLN A 191 -16.16 -3.74 -1.54
N VAL A 192 -16.16 -3.30 -0.27
CA VAL A 192 -15.47 -4.01 0.82
C VAL A 192 -16.15 -5.34 1.14
N ALA A 193 -17.49 -5.42 1.06
CA ALA A 193 -18.21 -6.67 1.23
C ALA A 193 -17.85 -7.70 0.15
N ASP A 194 -17.79 -7.29 -1.13
CA ASP A 194 -17.36 -8.15 -2.24
C ASP A 194 -15.92 -8.63 -2.04
N LEU A 195 -15.03 -7.73 -1.67
CA LEU A 195 -13.62 -8.05 -1.37
C LEU A 195 -13.50 -9.02 -0.19
N SER A 196 -14.37 -8.90 0.81
CA SER A 196 -14.32 -9.76 2.00
C SER A 196 -14.64 -11.23 1.74
N ALA A 197 -15.25 -11.53 0.60
CA ALA A 197 -15.50 -12.90 0.16
C ALA A 197 -14.25 -13.61 -0.36
N LEU A 198 -13.17 -12.86 -0.63
CA LEU A 198 -11.91 -13.41 -1.10
C LEU A 198 -11.03 -13.89 0.07
N PRO A 199 -10.17 -14.89 -0.15
CA PRO A 199 -9.20 -15.33 0.84
C PRO A 199 -8.29 -14.19 1.34
N ARG A 200 -7.90 -13.27 0.45
CA ARG A 200 -7.05 -12.10 0.77
C ARG A 200 -7.51 -10.89 -0.01
N ALA A 201 -7.73 -9.79 0.70
CA ALA A 201 -8.13 -8.55 0.03
C ALA A 201 -7.63 -7.30 0.79
N ALA A 202 -7.52 -6.19 0.06
CA ALA A 202 -7.19 -4.91 0.64
C ALA A 202 -7.77 -3.74 -0.16
N VAL A 203 -7.94 -2.61 0.51
CA VAL A 203 -8.16 -1.30 -0.09
C VAL A 203 -6.91 -0.46 0.12
N VAL A 204 -6.29 0.02 -0.95
CA VAL A 204 -5.09 0.85 -0.92
C VAL A 204 -5.45 2.29 -1.25
N ILE A 205 -5.10 3.21 -0.35
CA ILE A 205 -5.38 4.63 -0.47
C ILE A 205 -4.11 5.40 -0.83
N GLU A 206 -4.12 6.13 -1.95
CA GLU A 206 -3.00 6.89 -2.49
C GLU A 206 -2.80 8.23 -1.77
N ASP A 207 -2.89 8.25 -0.45
CA ASP A 207 -2.68 9.44 0.37
C ASP A 207 -2.27 9.06 1.80
N ARG A 208 -2.06 10.07 2.67
CA ARG A 208 -1.80 9.90 4.11
C ARG A 208 -3.12 9.90 4.88
N TYR A 209 -3.21 9.09 5.91
CA TYR A 209 -4.36 9.11 6.80
C TYR A 209 -4.62 10.50 7.41
N SER A 210 -3.55 11.28 7.68
CA SER A 210 -3.66 12.64 8.18
C SER A 210 -4.41 13.59 7.23
N GLN A 211 -4.48 13.29 5.93
CA GLN A 211 -5.22 14.11 4.97
C GLN A 211 -6.75 14.00 5.13
N VAL A 212 -7.24 12.93 5.75
CA VAL A 212 -8.65 12.84 6.17
C VAL A 212 -9.06 14.02 7.05
N PHE A 213 -8.14 14.49 7.91
CA PHE A 213 -8.41 15.58 8.86
C PHE A 213 -8.21 16.98 8.27
N THR A 214 -7.88 17.09 6.99
CA THR A 214 -7.75 18.34 6.25
C THR A 214 -8.87 18.55 5.21
N LEU A 215 -9.91 17.70 5.24
CA LEU A 215 -11.04 17.78 4.32
C LEU A 215 -11.92 18.98 4.65
N ASP A 216 -12.25 19.78 3.62
CA ASP A 216 -13.08 20.98 3.78
C ASP A 216 -14.57 20.74 3.53
N ARG A 217 -14.91 19.79 2.63
CA ARG A 217 -16.28 19.57 2.16
C ARG A 217 -17.05 18.52 2.95
N VAL A 218 -16.35 17.60 3.57
CA VAL A 218 -16.90 16.53 4.41
C VAL A 218 -16.25 16.62 5.77
N ARG A 219 -17.04 16.50 6.83
CA ARG A 219 -16.50 16.52 8.19
C ARG A 219 -15.51 15.38 8.37
N PRO A 220 -14.26 15.63 8.79
CA PRO A 220 -13.24 14.60 8.99
C PRO A 220 -13.69 13.41 9.85
N ALA A 221 -14.44 13.69 10.92
CA ALA A 221 -14.97 12.65 11.82
C ALA A 221 -15.85 11.63 11.08
N VAL A 222 -16.69 12.08 10.14
CA VAL A 222 -17.56 11.16 9.36
C VAL A 222 -16.73 10.16 8.55
N VAL A 223 -15.63 10.64 7.98
CA VAL A 223 -14.74 9.77 7.20
C VAL A 223 -13.95 8.84 8.11
N ALA A 224 -13.40 9.35 9.21
CA ALA A 224 -12.64 8.55 10.17
C ALA A 224 -13.50 7.47 10.83
N ASP A 225 -14.70 7.82 11.27
CA ASP A 225 -15.66 6.88 11.89
C ASP A 225 -16.11 5.83 10.87
N GLY A 226 -16.41 6.24 9.63
CA GLY A 226 -16.80 5.31 8.57
C GLY A 226 -15.71 4.32 8.19
N LEU A 227 -14.44 4.75 8.15
CA LEU A 227 -13.30 3.85 7.94
C LEU A 227 -13.14 2.86 9.10
N ALA A 228 -13.29 3.33 10.34
CA ALA A 228 -13.21 2.47 11.52
C ALA A 228 -14.35 1.44 11.53
N GLU A 229 -15.59 1.86 11.20
CA GLU A 229 -16.73 0.94 11.08
C GLU A 229 -16.48 -0.15 10.03
N LEU A 230 -15.98 0.24 8.83
CA LEU A 230 -15.68 -0.72 7.78
C LEU A 230 -14.61 -1.74 8.22
N GLN A 231 -13.56 -1.28 8.89
CA GLN A 231 -12.48 -2.15 9.36
C GLN A 231 -12.94 -3.13 10.46
N ILE A 232 -13.85 -2.71 11.33
CA ILE A 232 -14.43 -3.60 12.36
C ILE A 232 -15.40 -4.60 11.73
N ARG A 233 -16.19 -4.16 10.75
CA ARG A 233 -17.17 -5.02 10.08
C ARG A 233 -16.53 -6.08 9.17
N TRP A 234 -15.44 -5.72 8.50
CA TRP A 234 -14.68 -6.60 7.60
C TRP A 234 -13.18 -6.60 7.95
N PRO A 235 -12.80 -7.22 9.06
CA PRO A 235 -11.42 -7.20 9.56
C PRO A 235 -10.43 -7.92 8.64
N ASN A 236 -10.90 -8.78 7.74
CA ASN A 236 -10.11 -9.50 6.75
C ASN A 236 -9.76 -8.65 5.51
N VAL A 237 -10.35 -7.45 5.35
CA VAL A 237 -10.02 -6.51 4.28
C VAL A 237 -9.18 -5.37 4.84
N ALA A 238 -7.87 -5.39 4.60
CA ALA A 238 -6.97 -4.36 5.10
C ALA A 238 -7.22 -3.02 4.41
N MET A 239 -7.24 -1.90 5.17
CA MET A 239 -7.29 -0.54 4.63
C MET A 239 -5.95 0.14 4.87
N VAL A 240 -5.21 0.45 3.79
CA VAL A 240 -3.81 0.89 3.88
C VAL A 240 -3.61 2.23 3.19
N PHE A 241 -3.17 3.23 3.95
CA PHE A 241 -2.78 4.54 3.44
C PHE A 241 -1.30 4.53 3.03
N CYS A 242 -1.03 4.67 1.75
CA CYS A 242 0.30 4.53 1.16
C CYS A 242 0.96 5.85 0.76
N GLU A 243 0.50 6.98 1.28
CA GLU A 243 1.04 8.33 1.01
C GLU A 243 1.10 8.75 -0.45
N THR A 244 1.63 7.93 -1.34
CA THR A 244 1.84 8.24 -2.75
C THR A 244 1.42 7.07 -3.63
N ARG A 245 1.08 7.38 -4.89
CA ARG A 245 0.78 6.37 -5.90
C ARG A 245 1.92 5.35 -6.09
N GLN A 246 3.18 5.79 -6.00
CA GLN A 246 4.33 4.90 -6.13
C GLN A 246 4.41 3.90 -4.98
N LEU A 247 4.17 4.36 -3.75
CA LEU A 247 4.14 3.48 -2.58
C LEU A 247 2.93 2.55 -2.58
N ALA A 248 1.77 3.03 -3.05
CA ALA A 248 0.58 2.20 -3.23
C ALA A 248 0.81 1.08 -4.25
N GLN A 249 1.47 1.39 -5.39
CA GLN A 249 1.89 0.38 -6.36
C GLN A 249 2.86 -0.64 -5.76
N GLU A 250 3.87 -0.19 -5.00
CA GLU A 250 4.86 -1.06 -4.35
C GLU A 250 4.18 -1.95 -3.30
N TRP A 251 3.30 -1.40 -2.50
CA TRP A 251 2.55 -2.17 -1.50
C TRP A 251 1.65 -3.22 -2.17
N THR A 252 0.92 -2.85 -3.23
CA THR A 252 0.07 -3.77 -4.00
C THR A 252 0.87 -4.93 -4.56
N TYR A 253 2.02 -4.65 -5.18
CA TYR A 253 2.93 -5.67 -5.68
C TYR A 253 3.36 -6.66 -4.59
N ARG A 254 3.78 -6.14 -3.42
CA ARG A 254 4.23 -6.98 -2.31
C ARG A 254 3.11 -7.77 -1.66
N PHE A 255 1.93 -7.19 -1.57
CA PHE A 255 0.74 -7.87 -1.04
C PHE A 255 0.35 -9.06 -1.92
N LEU A 256 0.25 -8.86 -3.23
CA LEU A 256 -0.10 -9.94 -4.16
C LEU A 256 0.99 -11.02 -4.24
N ALA A 257 2.27 -10.65 -4.15
CA ALA A 257 3.36 -11.60 -4.06
C ALA A 257 3.29 -12.43 -2.75
N ALA A 258 2.96 -11.80 -1.63
CA ALA A 258 2.78 -12.52 -0.37
C ALA A 258 1.56 -13.45 -0.40
N ALA A 259 0.48 -13.06 -1.06
CA ALA A 259 -0.68 -13.91 -1.26
C ALA A 259 -0.37 -15.12 -2.14
N HIS A 260 0.46 -14.95 -3.18
CA HIS A 260 0.92 -16.05 -4.03
C HIS A 260 1.73 -17.09 -3.23
N ASP A 261 2.71 -16.64 -2.46
CA ASP A 261 3.52 -17.50 -1.61
C ASP A 261 2.68 -18.23 -0.54
N TRP A 262 1.71 -17.53 0.04
CA TRP A 262 0.77 -18.12 1.00
C TRP A 262 -0.03 -19.26 0.38
N VAL A 263 -0.58 -19.08 -0.83
CA VAL A 263 -1.35 -20.15 -1.52
C VAL A 263 -0.48 -21.38 -1.78
N LEU A 264 0.74 -21.19 -2.29
CA LEU A 264 1.66 -22.32 -2.55
C LEU A 264 1.99 -23.08 -1.26
N THR A 265 2.18 -22.36 -0.15
CA THR A 265 2.45 -22.97 1.16
C THR A 265 1.25 -23.74 1.68
N GLU A 266 0.04 -23.17 1.53
CA GLU A 266 -1.22 -23.79 1.96
C GLU A 266 -1.51 -25.06 1.15
N HIS A 267 -1.38 -25.01 -0.20
CA HIS A 267 -1.54 -26.19 -1.06
C HIS A 267 -0.55 -27.31 -0.69
N ALA A 268 0.73 -26.97 -0.47
CA ALA A 268 1.72 -27.95 -0.04
C ALA A 268 1.40 -28.55 1.35
N ALA A 269 0.81 -27.80 2.25
CA ALA A 269 0.38 -28.30 3.55
C ALA A 269 -0.83 -29.24 3.41
N LEU A 270 -1.83 -28.86 2.62
CA LEU A 270 -3.01 -29.69 2.34
C LEU A 270 -2.64 -31.01 1.69
N GLN A 271 -1.75 -31.02 0.71
CA GLN A 271 -1.25 -32.25 0.07
C GLN A 271 -0.59 -33.22 1.05
N ARG A 272 0.07 -32.70 2.10
CA ARG A 272 0.69 -33.54 3.15
C ARG A 272 -0.33 -34.12 4.14
N ILE A 273 -1.49 -33.47 4.28
CA ILE A 273 -2.55 -33.88 5.22
C ILE A 273 -3.60 -34.72 4.51
N SER A 274 -3.77 -34.59 3.19
CA SER A 274 -4.71 -35.41 2.42
C SER A 274 -4.32 -36.89 2.59
N PRO A 275 -5.29 -37.77 2.94
CA PRO A 275 -5.03 -39.19 2.93
C PRO A 275 -4.51 -39.59 1.56
N ILE A 276 -3.49 -40.44 1.53
CA ILE A 276 -3.07 -41.11 0.30
C ILE A 276 -4.34 -41.79 -0.23
N GLU A 277 -4.87 -41.37 -1.37
CA GLU A 277 -5.89 -42.14 -2.08
C GLU A 277 -5.26 -43.51 -2.36
N ILE A 278 -5.65 -44.50 -1.60
CA ILE A 278 -5.35 -45.89 -1.90
C ILE A 278 -6.18 -46.18 -3.15
N ASP A 279 -5.48 -46.38 -4.27
CA ASP A 279 -6.11 -46.78 -5.53
C ASP A 279 -6.92 -48.10 -5.28
N ASP A 280 -8.23 -47.99 -5.29
CA ASP A 280 -9.17 -49.10 -5.05
C ASP A 280 -9.04 -50.22 -6.11
N THR A 281 -8.13 -50.08 -7.05
CA THR A 281 -7.82 -51.09 -8.09
C THR A 281 -6.97 -52.27 -7.56
N GLU A 282 -6.42 -52.22 -6.35
CA GLU A 282 -5.68 -53.32 -5.72
C GLU A 282 -6.52 -54.11 -4.65
N LEU A 283 -7.79 -53.89 -4.53
CA LEU A 283 -8.70 -54.68 -3.63
C LEU A 283 -9.02 -56.09 -4.18
N GLY A 284 -8.06 -56.73 -4.82
CA GLY A 284 -8.20 -58.10 -5.36
C GLY A 284 -7.26 -59.15 -4.75
N GLN A 285 -6.36 -58.79 -3.86
CA GLN A 285 -5.49 -59.76 -3.19
C GLN A 285 -5.64 -59.69 -1.68
N ALA A 286 -6.02 -60.80 -1.06
CA ALA A 286 -6.07 -60.96 0.39
C ALA A 286 -4.72 -60.56 1.01
N PRO A 287 -4.72 -59.91 2.19
CA PRO A 287 -3.48 -59.38 2.76
C PRO A 287 -2.52 -60.57 3.06
N THR A 288 -1.42 -60.60 2.34
CA THR A 288 -0.24 -61.36 2.78
C THR A 288 0.16 -60.72 4.14
N ALA A 289 0.28 -61.58 5.13
CA ALA A 289 0.55 -61.25 6.52
C ALA A 289 1.61 -60.14 6.62
N SER A 290 1.26 -58.99 7.17
CA SER A 290 2.19 -57.89 7.41
C SER A 290 3.32 -58.39 8.30
N GLU A 291 4.56 -58.04 7.96
CA GLU A 291 5.70 -58.30 8.85
C GLU A 291 5.44 -57.67 10.22
N PRO A 292 5.69 -58.45 11.29
CA PRO A 292 5.37 -57.98 12.65
C PRO A 292 6.18 -56.79 13.03
N SER A 293 5.60 -55.86 13.75
CA SER A 293 6.28 -54.69 14.26
C SER A 293 7.34 -55.07 15.29
N THR A 294 8.38 -54.28 15.44
CA THR A 294 9.42 -54.48 16.47
C THR A 294 8.82 -54.53 17.88
N ALA A 295 7.64 -53.86 18.12
CA ALA A 295 6.96 -53.86 19.40
C ALA A 295 6.28 -55.22 19.65
N GLU A 296 5.64 -55.79 18.65
CA GLU A 296 4.98 -57.10 18.74
C GLU A 296 5.99 -58.22 18.95
N VAL A 297 7.10 -58.23 18.18
CA VAL A 297 8.17 -59.25 18.36
C VAL A 297 8.81 -59.10 19.75
N ARG A 298 8.96 -57.89 20.31
CA ARG A 298 9.48 -57.68 21.66
C ARG A 298 8.53 -58.17 22.72
N ALA A 299 7.26 -57.94 22.57
CA ALA A 299 6.20 -58.42 23.50
C ALA A 299 6.20 -59.96 23.50
N TRP A 300 6.20 -60.61 22.33
CA TRP A 300 6.26 -62.08 22.21
C TRP A 300 7.55 -62.63 22.83
N ALA A 301 8.69 -62.04 22.54
CA ALA A 301 9.99 -62.50 23.07
C ALA A 301 10.03 -62.46 24.63
N ARG A 302 9.45 -61.46 25.26
CA ARG A 302 9.29 -61.40 26.70
C ARG A 302 8.41 -62.55 27.23
N THR A 303 7.27 -62.81 26.57
CA THR A 303 6.38 -63.92 26.93
C THR A 303 7.05 -65.28 26.74
N ALA A 304 7.91 -65.41 25.75
CA ALA A 304 8.72 -66.59 25.44
C ALA A 304 10.00 -66.73 26.35
N GLY A 305 10.20 -65.80 27.30
CA GLY A 305 11.34 -65.83 28.22
C GLY A 305 12.68 -65.48 27.60
N LEU A 306 12.67 -64.85 26.43
CA LEU A 306 13.91 -64.41 25.77
C LEU A 306 14.39 -63.05 26.29
N PRO A 307 15.69 -62.88 26.52
CA PRO A 307 16.22 -61.59 27.03
C PRO A 307 16.19 -60.53 25.94
N VAL A 308 15.31 -59.51 26.08
CA VAL A 308 15.19 -58.43 25.15
C VAL A 308 15.26 -57.05 25.85
N PRO A 309 15.94 -56.05 25.27
CA PRO A 309 16.03 -54.73 25.87
C PRO A 309 14.67 -54.03 25.82
N ASP A 310 14.38 -53.13 26.78
CA ASP A 310 13.15 -52.39 26.85
C ASP A 310 12.97 -51.41 25.68
N ARG A 311 14.07 -50.90 25.15
CA ARG A 311 14.07 -49.96 24.02
C ARG A 311 15.25 -50.26 23.08
N GLY A 312 15.12 -49.82 21.79
CA GLY A 312 16.16 -49.98 20.78
C GLY A 312 15.91 -51.17 19.83
N ARG A 313 16.91 -51.45 19.02
CA ARG A 313 16.84 -52.48 17.95
C ARG A 313 16.93 -53.91 18.55
N LEU A 314 16.02 -54.78 18.13
CA LEU A 314 16.10 -56.21 18.51
C LEU A 314 17.23 -56.88 17.75
N ARG A 315 17.87 -57.85 18.40
CA ARG A 315 18.94 -58.69 17.80
C ARG A 315 18.34 -59.60 16.73
N PRO A 316 19.10 -59.95 15.67
CA PRO A 316 18.63 -60.83 14.59
C PRO A 316 18.09 -62.18 15.09
N GLU A 317 18.70 -62.70 16.14
CA GLU A 317 18.30 -64.01 16.72
C GLU A 317 16.89 -63.98 17.29
N ILE A 318 16.41 -62.85 17.80
CA ILE A 318 15.07 -62.68 18.32
C ILE A 318 14.05 -62.70 17.18
N TRP A 319 14.35 -62.06 16.07
CA TRP A 319 13.54 -62.10 14.87
C TRP A 319 13.45 -63.50 14.28
N GLN A 320 14.55 -64.22 14.23
CA GLN A 320 14.60 -65.57 13.72
C GLN A 320 13.81 -66.53 14.62
N ALA A 321 13.92 -66.40 15.92
CA ALA A 321 13.12 -67.19 16.88
C ALA A 321 11.61 -66.91 16.74
N TRP A 322 11.22 -65.65 16.47
CA TRP A 322 9.82 -65.29 16.25
C TRP A 322 9.30 -65.91 14.93
N HIS A 323 10.05 -65.85 13.84
CA HIS A 323 9.67 -66.49 12.57
C HIS A 323 9.56 -68.02 12.73
N ASN A 324 10.50 -68.66 13.37
CA ASN A 324 10.43 -70.10 13.59
C ASN A 324 9.22 -70.50 14.44
N ALA A 325 8.83 -69.71 15.41
CA ALA A 325 7.69 -69.98 16.27
C ALA A 325 6.31 -69.77 15.58
N ASN A 326 6.28 -68.87 14.56
CA ASN A 326 5.05 -68.49 13.87
C ASN A 326 4.92 -69.15 12.47
N ASP A 327 6.01 -69.75 11.92
CA ASP A 327 5.97 -70.51 10.65
C ASP A 327 5.52 -71.97 10.85
N VAL A 328 5.57 -72.52 12.06
CA VAL A 328 5.13 -73.91 12.37
C VAL A 328 3.61 -74.10 12.28
N GLY A 329 2.81 -73.02 12.10
CA GLY A 329 1.36 -73.08 11.94
C GLY A 329 0.88 -73.13 10.48
N ARG A 330 1.77 -73.24 9.49
CA ARG A 330 1.41 -73.25 8.04
C ARG A 330 1.79 -74.54 7.33
N SER A 331 1.60 -75.72 8.01
CA SER A 331 1.67 -77.05 7.36
C SER A 331 0.31 -77.70 7.37
#